data_df71f926e846c7962fb0f2aef00a654c
#
_entry.id   df71f926e846c7962fb0f2aef00a654c
#
_cell.length_a   1.000
_cell.length_b   1.000
_cell.length_c   1.000
_cell.angle_alpha   90.00
_cell.angle_beta   90.00
_cell.angle_gamma   90.00
#
_symmetry.space_group_name_H-M   'P 1'
#
loop_
_entity.id
_entity.type
_entity.pdbx_description
1 polymer ?
#
loop_
_entity_poly.entity_id
_entity_poly.type
_entity_poly.pdbx_seq_one_letter_code
_entity_poly.pdbx_strand_id
1 'polypeptide(L)'
;IVHSFVFDGDEHKDFVKGLGLEFTLPFREQLQNRHVSFAGEGNGLWQESVEPLLGQLYILKPGERPSFDKPGASTLQVAGKRIPNYEEYPENGRMNLDNWAKYNDYKLVQVSSDGFTIQKRTGSHSCWFGTAGGRRARGFALAGVVSGGIGVSLKNFWQSFPAEFEANDMRTDRGRLTVWMWSPESDAMDLRHYDIEGHDLRSSYEDWVEGYDTPYGIARTSELMLFPYGEMPSRAEISDMANIGQDIVQMMVTPQYLHDAGA
;
A
#
# COMPACT_ATOMS: atom_id res chain seq x y z
N ILE A 1 -2.85 -0.04 -15.11
CA ILE A 1 -4.27 0.36 -15.08
C ILE A 1 -4.32 1.88 -15.14
N VAL A 2 -5.15 2.42 -16.03
CA VAL A 2 -5.51 3.84 -16.04
C VAL A 2 -7.00 3.90 -15.69
N HIS A 3 -7.32 4.67 -14.65
CA HIS A 3 -8.68 4.85 -14.17
C HIS A 3 -9.04 6.32 -14.23
N SER A 4 -10.13 6.65 -14.90
CA SER A 4 -10.68 8.01 -14.93
C SER A 4 -12.04 8.04 -14.25
N PHE A 5 -12.16 8.91 -13.26
CA PHE A 5 -13.39 9.29 -12.61
C PHE A 5 -13.88 10.59 -13.26
N VAL A 6 -15.17 10.66 -13.57
CA VAL A 6 -15.83 11.86 -14.08
C VAL A 6 -17.05 12.12 -13.20
N PHE A 7 -17.16 13.32 -12.68
CA PHE A 7 -18.32 13.70 -11.87
C PHE A 7 -19.46 14.15 -12.79
N ASP A 8 -20.63 13.51 -12.63
CA ASP A 8 -21.89 13.85 -13.31
C ASP A 8 -23.10 13.88 -12.35
N GLY A 9 -22.80 14.00 -11.05
CA GLY A 9 -23.78 14.04 -9.96
C GLY A 9 -24.30 15.45 -9.65
N ASP A 10 -25.09 15.52 -8.60
CA ASP A 10 -25.58 16.77 -8.01
C ASP A 10 -24.65 17.16 -6.84
N GLU A 11 -23.89 18.23 -6.96
CA GLU A 11 -22.89 18.69 -5.99
C GLU A 11 -23.49 19.03 -4.61
N HIS A 12 -24.80 19.27 -4.55
CA HIS A 12 -25.49 19.52 -3.28
C HIS A 12 -26.00 18.25 -2.59
N LYS A 13 -25.92 17.07 -3.26
CA LYS A 13 -26.43 15.79 -2.75
C LYS A 13 -25.38 14.69 -2.77
N ASP A 14 -24.50 14.69 -3.77
CA ASP A 14 -23.61 13.58 -4.06
C ASP A 14 -22.18 13.87 -3.56
N PHE A 15 -21.82 13.29 -2.42
CA PHE A 15 -20.51 13.43 -1.81
C PHE A 15 -19.76 12.10 -1.89
N VAL A 16 -18.66 12.05 -2.64
CA VAL A 16 -17.87 10.82 -2.82
C VAL A 16 -17.01 10.59 -1.58
N LYS A 17 -17.40 9.62 -0.76
CA LYS A 17 -16.69 9.29 0.50
C LYS A 17 -15.42 8.48 0.29
N GLY A 18 -15.37 7.66 -0.75
CA GLY A 18 -14.20 6.86 -1.10
C GLY A 18 -14.25 6.41 -2.54
N LEU A 19 -13.07 6.38 -3.18
CA LEU A 19 -12.89 5.89 -4.54
C LEU A 19 -11.66 5.02 -4.59
N GLY A 20 -11.81 3.72 -4.85
CA GLY A 20 -10.69 2.78 -4.81
C GLY A 20 -10.86 1.57 -5.72
N LEU A 21 -9.75 0.85 -5.89
CA LEU A 21 -9.70 -0.45 -6.57
C LEU A 21 -9.25 -1.51 -5.57
N GLU A 22 -10.02 -2.57 -5.44
CA GLU A 22 -9.74 -3.69 -4.55
C GLU A 22 -9.21 -4.90 -5.34
N PHE A 23 -8.16 -5.51 -4.83
CA PHE A 23 -7.58 -6.76 -5.32
C PHE A 23 -7.77 -7.85 -4.26
N THR A 24 -8.49 -8.91 -4.60
CA THR A 24 -8.64 -10.07 -3.72
C THR A 24 -7.49 -11.04 -3.95
N LEU A 25 -6.79 -11.41 -2.88
CA LEU A 25 -5.60 -12.27 -2.90
C LEU A 25 -5.90 -13.61 -2.22
N PRO A 26 -5.73 -14.75 -2.91
CA PRO A 26 -5.86 -16.05 -2.27
C PRO A 26 -4.61 -16.36 -1.43
N PHE A 27 -4.80 -16.62 -0.14
CA PHE A 27 -3.73 -16.97 0.79
C PHE A 27 -3.82 -18.45 1.19
N ARG A 28 -2.80 -19.22 0.82
CA ARG A 28 -2.74 -20.65 1.13
C ARG A 28 -1.65 -21.01 2.12
N GLU A 29 -0.87 -20.03 2.56
CA GLU A 29 0.23 -20.23 3.50
C GLU A 29 -0.13 -19.80 4.91
N GLN A 30 0.62 -20.30 5.88
CA GLN A 30 0.46 -19.95 7.29
C GLN A 30 0.82 -18.47 7.53
N LEU A 31 0.32 -17.91 8.64
CA LEU A 31 0.34 -16.46 8.90
C LEU A 31 1.75 -15.87 8.95
N GLN A 32 2.74 -16.64 9.48
CA GLN A 32 4.14 -16.20 9.54
C GLN A 32 4.80 -16.05 8.16
N ASN A 33 4.20 -16.62 7.10
CA ASN A 33 4.65 -16.53 5.70
C ASN A 33 3.81 -15.55 4.86
N ARG A 34 2.95 -14.75 5.49
CA ARG A 34 2.16 -13.71 4.83
C ARG A 34 2.74 -12.35 5.16
N HIS A 35 2.91 -11.50 4.17
CA HIS A 35 3.62 -10.23 4.32
C HIS A 35 2.83 -9.05 3.77
N VAL A 36 3.01 -7.91 4.41
CA VAL A 36 2.56 -6.60 3.94
C VAL A 36 3.75 -5.65 3.94
N SER A 37 3.87 -4.83 2.89
CA SER A 37 4.89 -3.80 2.81
C SER A 37 4.32 -2.50 2.26
N PHE A 38 4.81 -1.37 2.77
CA PHE A 38 4.49 -0.04 2.27
C PHE A 38 5.77 0.76 2.05
N ALA A 39 5.85 1.46 0.93
CA ALA A 39 6.94 2.38 0.67
C ALA A 39 6.66 3.74 1.31
N GLY A 40 7.47 4.09 2.29
CA GLY A 40 7.42 5.37 2.98
C GLY A 40 8.20 6.47 2.25
N GLU A 41 8.71 7.43 3.02
CA GLU A 41 9.47 8.57 2.50
C GLU A 41 10.88 8.15 2.07
N GLY A 42 11.39 8.75 1.01
CA GLY A 42 12.71 8.45 0.45
C GLY A 42 12.85 6.96 0.11
N ASN A 43 13.89 6.31 0.57
CA ASN A 43 14.09 4.86 0.40
C ASN A 43 13.48 4.03 1.55
N GLY A 44 12.71 4.65 2.44
CA GLY A 44 12.06 3.98 3.56
C GLY A 44 11.08 2.91 3.09
N LEU A 45 11.22 1.70 3.62
CA LEU A 45 10.30 0.60 3.40
C LEU A 45 9.88 0.03 4.75
N TRP A 46 8.60 0.13 5.04
CA TRP A 46 7.97 -0.60 6.13
C TRP A 46 7.52 -1.96 5.63
N GLN A 47 7.86 -3.02 6.35
CA GLN A 47 7.51 -4.40 5.99
C GLN A 47 7.33 -5.22 7.25
N GLU A 48 6.24 -6.00 7.29
CA GLU A 48 5.97 -6.90 8.39
C GLU A 48 5.21 -8.14 7.91
N SER A 49 5.38 -9.24 8.65
CA SER A 49 4.54 -10.43 8.50
C SER A 49 3.24 -10.26 9.29
N VAL A 50 2.19 -10.97 8.87
CA VAL A 50 0.89 -11.06 9.57
C VAL A 50 1.05 -11.64 10.98
N GLU A 51 2.01 -12.53 11.17
CA GLU A 51 2.47 -13.02 12.48
C GLU A 51 3.96 -12.73 12.63
N PRO A 52 4.33 -11.55 13.16
CA PRO A 52 5.73 -11.19 13.33
C PRO A 52 6.40 -12.07 14.38
N LEU A 53 7.48 -12.74 13.99
CA LEU A 53 8.25 -13.58 14.89
C LEU A 53 9.20 -12.71 15.71
N LEU A 54 9.11 -12.81 17.03
CA LEU A 54 9.95 -12.05 17.95
C LEU A 54 11.12 -12.93 18.44
N GLY A 55 12.31 -12.34 18.47
CA GLY A 55 13.51 -13.02 18.90
C GLY A 55 14.02 -14.08 17.93
N GLN A 56 14.94 -14.90 18.41
CA GLN A 56 15.55 -15.97 17.62
C GLN A 56 14.86 -17.31 17.93
N LEU A 57 13.94 -17.71 17.07
CA LEU A 57 13.34 -19.02 17.13
C LEU A 57 14.12 -19.96 16.19
N TYR A 58 14.64 -21.05 16.72
CA TYR A 58 15.35 -22.07 15.95
C TYR A 58 14.54 -23.35 15.92
N ILE A 59 14.49 -24.01 14.76
CA ILE A 59 14.09 -25.40 14.68
C ILE A 59 15.33 -26.23 14.90
N LEU A 60 15.35 -26.89 16.04
CA LEU A 60 16.47 -27.74 16.46
C LEU A 60 16.06 -29.21 16.41
N LYS A 61 16.90 -30.04 15.79
CA LYS A 61 16.75 -31.48 15.93
C LYS A 61 17.10 -31.91 17.35
N PRO A 62 16.55 -33.04 17.83
CA PRO A 62 16.92 -33.58 19.15
C PRO A 62 18.42 -33.66 19.34
N GLY A 63 18.95 -33.00 20.37
CA GLY A 63 20.38 -32.93 20.67
C GLY A 63 21.19 -31.84 19.95
N GLU A 64 20.59 -31.10 19.00
CA GLU A 64 21.22 -29.96 18.34
C GLU A 64 21.14 -28.72 19.25
N ARG A 65 22.21 -27.93 19.27
CA ARG A 65 22.28 -26.65 20.01
C ARG A 65 22.05 -25.49 19.06
N PRO A 66 21.45 -24.35 19.53
CA PRO A 66 21.39 -23.14 18.76
C PRO A 66 22.80 -22.73 18.28
N SER A 67 22.92 -22.41 16.99
CA SER A 67 24.14 -21.87 16.40
C SER A 67 23.88 -20.47 15.92
N PHE A 68 24.71 -19.52 16.30
CA PHE A 68 24.63 -18.13 15.81
C PHE A 68 25.03 -18.01 14.33
N ASP A 69 25.60 -19.05 13.74
CA ASP A 69 25.95 -19.09 12.31
C ASP A 69 24.74 -19.39 11.42
N LYS A 70 23.64 -19.87 11.99
CA LYS A 70 22.39 -20.12 11.27
C LYS A 70 21.38 -18.99 11.55
N PRO A 71 20.75 -18.43 10.52
CA PRO A 71 19.73 -17.41 10.73
C PRO A 71 18.54 -17.99 11.51
N GLY A 72 18.10 -17.28 12.52
CA GLY A 72 16.86 -17.60 13.23
C GLY A 72 15.62 -17.31 12.36
N ALA A 73 14.46 -17.82 12.75
CA ALA A 73 13.22 -17.66 12.01
C ALA A 73 12.84 -16.19 11.79
N SER A 74 13.03 -15.32 12.77
CA SER A 74 12.78 -13.87 12.62
C SER A 74 13.66 -13.23 11.55
N THR A 75 14.94 -13.62 11.45
CA THR A 75 15.86 -13.14 10.41
C THR A 75 15.43 -13.60 9.02
N LEU A 76 15.02 -14.86 8.88
CA LEU A 76 14.47 -15.38 7.63
C LEU A 76 13.19 -14.66 7.24
N GLN A 77 12.29 -14.43 8.21
CA GLN A 77 11.03 -13.74 7.98
C GLN A 77 11.25 -12.30 7.48
N VAL A 78 12.15 -11.54 8.12
CA VAL A 78 12.49 -10.18 7.66
C VAL A 78 13.12 -10.18 6.27
N ALA A 79 13.83 -11.23 5.91
CA ALA A 79 14.39 -11.42 4.57
C ALA A 79 13.37 -11.94 3.53
N GLY A 80 12.10 -12.09 3.91
CA GLY A 80 11.05 -12.63 3.02
C GLY A 80 11.22 -14.11 2.67
N LYS A 81 12.03 -14.84 3.45
CA LYS A 81 12.25 -16.27 3.22
C LYS A 81 11.19 -17.10 3.94
N ARG A 82 10.91 -18.28 3.40
CA ARG A 82 9.94 -19.21 3.97
C ARG A 82 10.34 -19.62 5.37
N ILE A 83 9.39 -19.45 6.28
CA ILE A 83 9.47 -19.95 7.63
C ILE A 83 8.83 -21.35 7.64
N PRO A 84 9.43 -22.32 8.38
CA PRO A 84 8.84 -23.65 8.53
C PRO A 84 7.42 -23.63 9.03
N ASN A 85 6.67 -24.69 8.74
CA ASN A 85 5.30 -24.82 9.18
C ASN A 85 5.22 -25.01 10.70
N TYR A 86 4.09 -24.67 11.29
CA TYR A 86 3.82 -24.77 12.72
C TYR A 86 4.19 -26.15 13.31
N GLU A 87 3.86 -27.22 12.58
CA GLU A 87 4.06 -28.60 12.97
C GLU A 87 5.53 -29.00 13.07
N GLU A 88 6.41 -28.30 12.37
CA GLU A 88 7.85 -28.53 12.35
C GLU A 88 8.57 -27.99 13.60
N TYR A 89 7.89 -27.11 14.36
CA TYR A 89 8.46 -26.55 15.58
C TYR A 89 8.28 -27.48 16.78
N PRO A 90 9.26 -27.49 17.72
CA PRO A 90 9.09 -28.15 19.01
C PRO A 90 7.97 -27.48 19.82
N GLU A 91 7.47 -28.18 20.86
CA GLU A 91 6.32 -27.74 21.67
C GLU A 91 6.46 -26.31 22.20
N ASN A 92 7.63 -25.97 22.74
CA ASN A 92 7.90 -24.62 23.23
C ASN A 92 7.89 -23.56 22.10
N GLY A 93 8.31 -23.92 20.91
CA GLY A 93 8.24 -23.07 19.72
C GLY A 93 6.79 -22.85 19.29
N ARG A 94 5.99 -23.89 19.24
CA ARG A 94 4.55 -23.81 18.92
C ARG A 94 3.80 -22.95 19.94
N MET A 95 4.08 -23.12 21.23
CA MET A 95 3.49 -22.30 22.29
C MET A 95 3.81 -20.80 22.11
N ASN A 96 4.99 -20.45 21.63
CA ASN A 96 5.34 -19.07 21.29
C ASN A 96 4.51 -18.56 20.09
N LEU A 97 4.40 -19.36 19.01
CA LEU A 97 3.58 -19.01 17.84
C LEU A 97 2.10 -18.82 18.24
N ASP A 98 1.58 -19.64 19.13
CA ASP A 98 0.20 -19.51 19.61
C ASP A 98 -0.07 -18.21 20.36
N ASN A 99 0.92 -17.72 21.10
CA ASN A 99 0.81 -16.56 21.99
C ASN A 99 1.21 -15.21 21.35
N TRP A 100 1.87 -15.21 20.20
CA TRP A 100 2.23 -13.96 19.54
C TRP A 100 1.05 -13.28 18.86
N ALA A 101 1.09 -11.96 18.82
CA ALA A 101 0.05 -11.16 18.18
C ALA A 101 0.02 -11.42 16.67
N LYS A 102 -1.20 -11.55 16.14
CA LYS A 102 -1.49 -11.76 14.73
C LYS A 102 -2.29 -10.56 14.22
N TYR A 103 -1.78 -9.87 13.22
CA TYR A 103 -2.41 -8.67 12.70
C TYR A 103 -3.26 -9.00 11.47
N ASN A 104 -4.44 -8.39 11.38
CA ASN A 104 -5.39 -8.66 10.31
C ASN A 104 -5.43 -7.57 9.25
N ASP A 105 -5.33 -6.31 9.69
CA ASP A 105 -5.51 -5.16 8.83
C ASP A 105 -4.35 -4.19 8.97
N TYR A 106 -3.98 -3.57 7.85
CA TYR A 106 -2.88 -2.63 7.71
C TYR A 106 -3.30 -1.51 6.79
N LYS A 107 -2.82 -0.29 7.02
CA LYS A 107 -3.03 0.82 6.12
C LYS A 107 -1.87 1.80 6.10
N LEU A 108 -1.65 2.42 4.95
CA LEU A 108 -0.83 3.60 4.76
C LEU A 108 -1.75 4.71 4.25
N VAL A 109 -1.89 5.80 5.00
CA VAL A 109 -2.78 6.92 4.68
C VAL A 109 -1.97 8.18 4.50
N GLN A 110 -2.09 8.82 3.33
CA GLN A 110 -1.55 10.15 3.03
C GLN A 110 -2.70 11.16 3.07
N VAL A 111 -2.89 11.81 4.21
CA VAL A 111 -4.03 12.72 4.44
C VAL A 111 -3.75 14.15 4.01
N SER A 112 -2.49 14.52 3.83
CA SER A 112 -2.06 15.85 3.41
C SER A 112 -0.82 15.76 2.52
N SER A 113 -0.41 16.87 1.92
CA SER A 113 0.82 16.95 1.12
C SER A 113 2.10 16.64 1.90
N ASP A 114 2.05 16.73 3.22
CA ASP A 114 3.21 16.62 4.12
C ASP A 114 2.97 15.72 5.34
N GLY A 115 2.06 14.75 5.24
CA GLY A 115 1.80 13.84 6.34
C GLY A 115 1.22 12.51 5.90
N PHE A 116 1.92 11.41 6.21
CA PHE A 116 1.37 10.05 6.12
C PHE A 116 1.58 9.28 7.40
N THR A 117 0.74 8.28 7.61
CA THR A 117 0.84 7.31 8.70
C THR A 117 0.72 5.89 8.18
N ILE A 118 1.45 4.95 8.84
CA ILE A 118 1.26 3.52 8.66
C ILE A 118 0.74 2.96 9.97
N GLN A 119 -0.35 2.20 9.89
CA GLN A 119 -1.05 1.64 11.02
C GLN A 119 -1.40 0.18 10.77
N LYS A 120 -1.58 -0.59 11.86
CA LYS A 120 -2.04 -1.98 11.83
C LYS A 120 -2.99 -2.27 13.00
N ARG A 121 -3.80 -3.32 12.87
CA ARG A 121 -4.65 -3.81 13.97
C ARG A 121 -4.84 -5.32 13.90
N THR A 122 -5.22 -5.92 15.02
CA THR A 122 -5.41 -7.37 15.12
C THR A 122 -6.76 -7.87 14.59
N GLY A 123 -7.73 -6.98 14.41
CA GLY A 123 -9.05 -7.29 13.87
C GLY A 123 -9.94 -6.05 13.85
N SER A 124 -11.10 -6.16 13.22
CA SER A 124 -12.05 -5.04 12.99
C SER A 124 -12.53 -4.32 14.26
N HIS A 125 -12.50 -5.02 15.41
CA HIS A 125 -12.88 -4.46 16.70
C HIS A 125 -11.70 -3.97 17.55
N SER A 126 -10.47 -4.05 17.02
CA SER A 126 -9.26 -3.59 17.71
C SER A 126 -8.93 -2.15 17.31
N CYS A 127 -8.29 -1.43 18.24
CA CYS A 127 -7.72 -0.13 17.90
C CYS A 127 -6.59 -0.24 16.88
N TRP A 128 -6.40 0.80 16.08
CA TRP A 128 -5.25 0.93 15.21
C TRP A 128 -3.98 1.27 16.00
N PHE A 129 -2.87 0.61 15.68
CA PHE A 129 -1.55 0.89 16.21
C PHE A 129 -0.75 1.66 15.18
N GLY A 130 -0.23 2.84 15.54
CA GLY A 130 0.74 3.55 14.72
C GLY A 130 2.07 2.81 14.70
N THR A 131 2.60 2.54 13.51
CA THR A 131 3.86 1.81 13.34
C THR A 131 4.96 2.66 12.73
N ALA A 132 4.62 3.53 11.79
CA ALA A 132 5.51 4.45 11.13
C ALA A 132 4.75 5.66 10.62
N GLY A 133 5.48 6.69 10.21
CA GLY A 133 4.93 7.89 9.60
C GLY A 133 6.04 8.72 8.99
N GLY A 134 5.67 9.74 8.25
CA GLY A 134 6.57 10.66 7.58
C GLY A 134 5.78 11.73 6.84
N ARG A 135 6.45 12.39 5.90
CA ARG A 135 5.85 13.49 5.15
C ARG A 135 5.20 13.02 3.85
N ARG A 136 5.94 12.36 2.97
CA ARG A 136 5.55 12.04 1.59
C ARG A 136 5.87 10.59 1.25
N ALA A 137 4.85 9.74 1.26
CA ALA A 137 5.01 8.34 0.91
C ALA A 137 5.18 8.17 -0.61
N ARG A 138 5.96 7.15 -1.02
CA ARG A 138 6.22 6.84 -2.45
C ARG A 138 5.04 6.21 -3.18
N GLY A 139 3.93 5.90 -2.49
CA GLY A 139 2.76 5.37 -3.15
C GLY A 139 2.89 3.96 -3.69
N PHE A 140 3.39 3.05 -2.87
CA PHE A 140 3.50 1.63 -3.19
C PHE A 140 3.10 0.76 -1.99
N ALA A 141 2.35 -0.28 -2.27
CA ALA A 141 2.01 -1.33 -1.33
C ALA A 141 2.24 -2.72 -1.94
N LEU A 142 2.60 -3.68 -1.09
CA LEU A 142 2.70 -5.09 -1.45
C LEU A 142 1.95 -5.91 -0.41
N ALA A 143 1.16 -6.87 -0.88
CA ALA A 143 0.53 -7.87 -0.03
C ALA A 143 0.60 -9.26 -0.68
N GLY A 144 0.85 -10.29 0.12
CA GLY A 144 0.92 -11.65 -0.37
C GLY A 144 1.56 -12.62 0.61
N VAL A 145 2.00 -13.72 0.06
CA VAL A 145 2.69 -14.82 0.75
C VAL A 145 4.08 -15.01 0.15
N VAL A 146 4.94 -15.79 0.80
CA VAL A 146 6.32 -16.00 0.30
C VAL A 146 6.37 -16.64 -1.09
N SER A 147 5.32 -17.34 -1.52
CA SER A 147 5.21 -17.98 -2.85
C SER A 147 4.35 -17.22 -3.85
N GLY A 148 3.92 -16.01 -3.55
CA GLY A 148 3.18 -15.19 -4.52
C GLY A 148 2.35 -14.07 -3.88
N GLY A 149 2.07 -13.08 -4.69
CA GLY A 149 1.28 -11.91 -4.28
C GLY A 149 1.36 -10.80 -5.31
N ILE A 150 1.03 -9.60 -4.87
CA ILE A 150 1.01 -8.44 -5.74
C ILE A 150 1.59 -7.21 -5.05
N GLY A 151 2.44 -6.47 -5.77
CA GLY A 151 2.75 -5.08 -5.50
C GLY A 151 1.88 -4.17 -6.35
N VAL A 152 1.46 -3.04 -5.81
CA VAL A 152 0.68 -2.02 -6.52
C VAL A 152 1.27 -0.67 -6.24
N SER A 153 1.54 0.11 -7.29
CA SER A 153 1.91 1.52 -7.19
C SER A 153 0.76 2.40 -7.66
N LEU A 154 0.52 3.49 -6.95
CA LEU A 154 -0.32 4.60 -7.40
C LEU A 154 0.59 5.80 -7.69
N LYS A 155 0.67 6.19 -8.95
CA LYS A 155 1.49 7.32 -9.41
C LYS A 155 1.02 8.63 -8.78
N ASN A 156 1.96 9.49 -8.43
CA ASN A 156 1.70 10.77 -7.78
C ASN A 156 0.90 10.64 -6.47
N PHE A 157 1.17 9.59 -5.68
CA PHE A 157 0.40 9.23 -4.50
C PHE A 157 0.27 10.37 -3.48
N TRP A 158 1.40 10.94 -3.02
CA TRP A 158 1.37 12.02 -2.04
C TRP A 158 0.84 13.33 -2.63
N GLN A 159 1.06 13.58 -3.93
CA GLN A 159 0.51 14.74 -4.64
C GLN A 159 -1.00 14.66 -4.78
N SER A 160 -1.51 13.44 -4.82
CA SER A 160 -2.92 13.13 -5.03
C SER A 160 -3.67 12.87 -3.74
N PHE A 161 -3.17 13.40 -2.60
CA PHE A 161 -3.89 13.27 -1.34
C PHE A 161 -5.33 13.78 -1.43
N PRO A 162 -6.28 13.23 -0.64
CA PRO A 162 -6.12 12.13 0.30
C PRO A 162 -6.12 10.77 -0.43
N ALA A 163 -5.02 10.01 -0.26
CA ALA A 163 -4.86 8.70 -0.88
C ALA A 163 -4.44 7.66 0.16
N GLU A 164 -4.76 6.38 -0.09
CA GLU A 164 -4.52 5.33 0.88
C GLU A 164 -4.26 3.98 0.23
N PHE A 165 -3.43 3.15 0.88
CA PHE A 165 -3.37 1.71 0.66
C PHE A 165 -3.88 1.01 1.91
N GLU A 166 -4.74 0.03 1.71
CA GLU A 166 -5.33 -0.75 2.80
C GLU A 166 -5.21 -2.25 2.49
N ALA A 167 -4.61 -3.01 3.40
CA ALA A 167 -4.53 -4.46 3.32
C ALA A 167 -5.39 -5.05 4.44
N ASN A 168 -6.49 -5.70 4.09
CA ASN A 168 -7.48 -6.23 5.02
C ASN A 168 -7.61 -7.74 4.94
N ASP A 169 -8.14 -8.33 6.00
CA ASP A 169 -8.43 -9.77 6.08
C ASP A 169 -7.21 -10.66 5.87
N MET A 170 -6.03 -10.14 6.23
CA MET A 170 -4.74 -10.83 6.02
C MET A 170 -4.61 -12.15 6.78
N ARG A 171 -5.45 -12.37 7.79
CA ARG A 171 -5.53 -13.63 8.56
C ARG A 171 -6.44 -14.68 7.93
N THR A 172 -7.22 -14.31 6.93
CA THR A 172 -8.16 -15.21 6.24
C THR A 172 -7.54 -15.84 4.99
N ASP A 173 -8.24 -16.77 4.34
CA ASP A 173 -7.79 -17.36 3.07
C ASP A 173 -7.97 -16.41 1.87
N ARG A 174 -8.59 -15.26 2.09
CA ARG A 174 -8.81 -14.21 1.09
C ARG A 174 -8.48 -12.86 1.68
N GLY A 175 -7.22 -12.47 1.55
CA GLY A 175 -6.80 -11.09 1.84
C GLY A 175 -7.22 -10.13 0.74
N ARG A 176 -7.33 -8.87 1.09
CA ARG A 176 -7.68 -7.79 0.16
C ARG A 176 -6.64 -6.69 0.23
N LEU A 177 -6.21 -6.21 -0.92
CA LEU A 177 -5.39 -5.01 -1.05
C LEU A 177 -6.21 -3.97 -1.80
N THR A 178 -6.54 -2.87 -1.14
CA THR A 178 -7.29 -1.76 -1.73
C THR A 178 -6.38 -0.55 -1.93
N VAL A 179 -6.44 0.02 -3.12
CA VAL A 179 -5.79 1.29 -3.46
C VAL A 179 -6.88 2.35 -3.53
N TRP A 180 -6.90 3.24 -2.56
CA TRP A 180 -7.83 4.34 -2.50
C TRP A 180 -7.25 5.57 -3.19
N MET A 181 -7.83 5.96 -4.32
CA MET A 181 -7.53 7.21 -5.03
C MET A 181 -8.16 8.41 -4.34
N TRP A 182 -9.19 8.18 -3.54
CA TRP A 182 -9.73 9.07 -2.53
C TRP A 182 -9.96 8.26 -1.26
N SER A 183 -9.21 8.58 -0.21
CA SER A 183 -9.25 7.84 1.06
C SER A 183 -10.57 8.04 1.81
N PRO A 184 -11.22 6.97 2.28
CA PRO A 184 -12.41 7.08 3.12
C PRO A 184 -12.12 7.62 4.53
N GLU A 185 -10.85 7.70 4.96
CA GLU A 185 -10.44 8.31 6.23
C GLU A 185 -10.59 9.84 6.20
N SER A 186 -10.55 10.44 5.03
CA SER A 186 -10.74 11.89 4.84
C SER A 186 -12.21 12.24 4.73
N ASP A 187 -12.51 13.54 4.75
CA ASP A 187 -13.84 14.02 4.42
C ASP A 187 -14.27 13.60 3.02
N ALA A 188 -15.56 13.52 2.79
CA ALA A 188 -16.07 13.22 1.46
C ALA A 188 -15.66 14.33 0.48
N MET A 189 -15.42 13.96 -0.78
CA MET A 189 -15.14 14.90 -1.85
C MET A 189 -16.30 15.88 -1.98
N ASP A 190 -16.03 17.15 -1.73
CA ASP A 190 -17.00 18.24 -1.78
C ASP A 190 -16.69 19.12 -2.99
N LEU A 191 -17.59 19.13 -3.95
CA LEU A 191 -17.43 19.87 -5.21
C LEU A 191 -18.31 21.12 -5.29
N ARG A 192 -18.94 21.53 -4.16
CA ARG A 192 -19.81 22.73 -4.11
C ARG A 192 -19.06 24.03 -4.36
N HIS A 193 -17.71 24.03 -4.26
CA HIS A 193 -16.92 25.20 -4.60
C HIS A 193 -16.91 25.54 -6.09
N TYR A 194 -17.35 24.63 -6.95
CA TYR A 194 -17.62 24.87 -8.36
C TYR A 194 -19.07 25.29 -8.55
N ASP A 195 -19.50 26.33 -7.84
CA ASP A 195 -20.85 26.87 -7.96
C ASP A 195 -20.88 28.19 -8.75
N ILE A 196 -22.04 28.84 -8.80
CA ILE A 196 -22.28 30.04 -9.61
C ILE A 196 -21.70 31.33 -8.99
N GLU A 197 -21.03 31.25 -7.86
CA GLU A 197 -20.49 32.42 -7.13
C GLU A 197 -18.97 32.36 -7.03
N GLY A 198 -18.30 33.45 -7.31
CA GLY A 198 -16.88 33.61 -7.02
C GLY A 198 -16.61 33.61 -5.51
N HIS A 199 -15.57 32.92 -5.09
CA HIS A 199 -15.25 32.74 -3.66
C HIS A 199 -14.17 33.70 -3.13
N ASP A 200 -13.49 34.42 -4.00
CA ASP A 200 -12.42 35.37 -3.65
C ASP A 200 -11.37 34.75 -2.69
N LEU A 201 -10.99 35.51 -1.66
CA LEU A 201 -10.06 35.06 -0.64
C LEU A 201 -10.61 34.02 0.36
N ARG A 202 -11.88 33.62 0.22
CA ARG A 202 -12.48 32.56 1.05
C ARG A 202 -12.10 31.15 0.60
N SER A 203 -11.60 31.01 -0.63
CA SER A 203 -11.03 29.80 -1.17
C SER A 203 -9.51 29.89 -1.28
N SER A 204 -8.83 28.77 -1.39
CA SER A 204 -7.39 28.70 -1.68
C SER A 204 -7.06 29.07 -3.14
N TYR A 205 -8.05 29.07 -4.01
CA TYR A 205 -7.99 29.50 -5.41
C TYR A 205 -9.40 29.96 -5.85
N GLU A 206 -9.46 30.75 -6.88
CA GLU A 206 -10.69 31.17 -7.54
C GLU A 206 -10.95 30.26 -8.73
N ASP A 207 -12.04 29.54 -8.72
CA ASP A 207 -12.43 28.55 -9.71
C ASP A 207 -13.70 28.92 -10.48
N TRP A 208 -14.33 30.05 -10.12
CA TRP A 208 -15.53 30.50 -10.79
C TRP A 208 -15.20 31.21 -12.11
N VAL A 209 -15.81 30.75 -13.20
CA VAL A 209 -15.80 31.39 -14.52
C VAL A 209 -17.21 31.27 -15.09
N GLU A 210 -17.78 32.37 -15.55
CA GLU A 210 -19.12 32.38 -16.11
C GLU A 210 -19.28 31.35 -17.24
N GLY A 211 -20.26 30.47 -17.11
CA GLY A 211 -20.52 29.37 -18.04
C GLY A 211 -19.74 28.07 -17.72
N TYR A 212 -18.83 28.10 -16.72
CA TYR A 212 -18.10 26.93 -16.22
C TYR A 212 -18.25 26.76 -14.72
N ASP A 213 -19.27 27.35 -14.15
CA ASP A 213 -19.63 27.42 -12.75
C ASP A 213 -20.39 26.16 -12.25
N THR A 214 -19.95 25.00 -12.68
CA THR A 214 -20.52 23.70 -12.31
C THR A 214 -19.43 22.64 -12.22
N PRO A 215 -19.49 21.71 -11.25
CA PRO A 215 -18.58 20.58 -11.18
C PRO A 215 -18.86 19.49 -12.23
N TYR A 216 -19.90 19.64 -13.01
CA TYR A 216 -20.31 18.65 -14.00
C TYR A 216 -19.23 18.46 -15.07
N GLY A 217 -18.71 17.23 -15.17
CA GLY A 217 -17.62 16.88 -16.09
C GLY A 217 -16.22 17.03 -15.50
N ILE A 218 -16.07 17.45 -14.23
CA ILE A 218 -14.76 17.39 -13.56
C ILE A 218 -14.25 15.97 -13.57
N ALA A 219 -13.02 15.79 -14.01
CA ALA A 219 -12.41 14.48 -14.17
C ALA A 219 -11.08 14.38 -13.43
N ARG A 220 -10.81 13.19 -12.89
CA ARG A 220 -9.51 12.82 -12.34
C ARG A 220 -9.07 11.48 -12.90
N THR A 221 -7.86 11.45 -13.46
CA THR A 221 -7.25 10.22 -13.95
C THR A 221 -6.15 9.78 -12.99
N SER A 222 -6.18 8.52 -12.62
CA SER A 222 -5.18 7.86 -11.77
C SER A 222 -4.51 6.72 -12.54
N GLU A 223 -3.20 6.61 -12.40
CA GLU A 223 -2.41 5.55 -13.02
C GLU A 223 -1.87 4.60 -11.95
N LEU A 224 -2.14 3.30 -12.14
CA LEU A 224 -1.66 2.26 -11.25
C LEU A 224 -0.79 1.28 -12.03
N MET A 225 0.32 0.86 -11.43
CA MET A 225 1.16 -0.20 -11.95
C MET A 225 1.10 -1.42 -11.03
N LEU A 226 0.97 -2.60 -11.63
CA LEU A 226 0.85 -3.88 -10.92
C LEU A 226 2.14 -4.68 -11.09
N PHE A 227 2.61 -5.27 -9.99
CA PHE A 227 3.81 -6.09 -9.91
C PHE A 227 3.47 -7.45 -9.28
N PRO A 228 2.90 -8.39 -10.06
CA PRO A 228 2.68 -9.74 -9.57
C PRO A 228 4.02 -10.45 -9.37
N TYR A 229 4.14 -11.26 -8.32
CA TYR A 229 5.35 -12.03 -8.05
C TYR A 229 5.02 -13.48 -7.67
N GLY A 230 5.95 -14.40 -7.99
CA GLY A 230 5.86 -15.83 -7.65
C GLY A 230 6.81 -16.24 -6.50
N GLU A 231 7.69 -15.38 -6.08
CA GLU A 231 8.55 -15.49 -4.90
C GLU A 231 8.66 -14.11 -4.23
N MET A 232 8.66 -14.08 -2.90
CA MET A 232 8.73 -12.81 -2.16
C MET A 232 9.97 -12.00 -2.59
N PRO A 233 9.78 -10.81 -3.15
CA PRO A 233 10.89 -9.98 -3.57
C PRO A 233 11.69 -9.50 -2.35
N SER A 234 12.98 -9.30 -2.54
CA SER A 234 13.85 -8.68 -1.54
C SER A 234 13.44 -7.22 -1.28
N ARG A 235 13.90 -6.67 -0.17
CA ARG A 235 13.64 -5.26 0.16
C ARG A 235 14.16 -4.29 -0.92
N ALA A 236 15.26 -4.63 -1.59
CA ALA A 236 15.79 -3.83 -2.70
C ALA A 236 14.84 -3.87 -3.90
N GLU A 237 14.42 -5.06 -4.32
CA GLU A 237 13.46 -5.21 -5.41
C GLU A 237 12.11 -4.52 -5.13
N ILE A 238 11.60 -4.60 -3.89
CA ILE A 238 10.39 -3.87 -3.49
C ILE A 238 10.61 -2.35 -3.60
N SER A 239 11.77 -1.85 -3.20
CA SER A 239 12.12 -0.44 -3.34
C SER A 239 12.22 -0.01 -4.80
N ASP A 240 12.77 -0.87 -5.66
CA ASP A 240 12.85 -0.62 -7.10
C ASP A 240 11.47 -0.61 -7.75
N MET A 241 10.58 -1.55 -7.40
CA MET A 241 9.17 -1.54 -7.84
C MET A 241 8.47 -0.24 -7.45
N ALA A 242 8.69 0.25 -6.21
CA ALA A 242 8.12 1.50 -5.75
C ALA A 242 8.64 2.71 -6.57
N ASN A 243 9.92 2.72 -6.93
CA ASN A 243 10.51 3.77 -7.76
C ASN A 243 9.99 3.71 -9.20
N ILE A 244 10.00 2.53 -9.82
CA ILE A 244 9.49 2.32 -11.18
C ILE A 244 8.02 2.76 -11.29
N GLY A 245 7.22 2.51 -10.27
CA GLY A 245 5.81 2.89 -10.24
C GLY A 245 5.56 4.40 -10.17
N GLN A 246 6.55 5.19 -9.71
CA GLN A 246 6.48 6.65 -9.67
C GLN A 246 7.12 7.28 -10.90
N ASP A 247 8.28 6.78 -11.29
CA ASP A 247 9.08 7.30 -12.40
C ASP A 247 9.06 6.30 -13.55
N ILE A 248 7.98 6.33 -14.34
CA ILE A 248 7.91 5.51 -15.55
C ILE A 248 9.03 5.92 -16.48
N VAL A 249 9.88 4.97 -16.82
CA VAL A 249 10.97 5.19 -17.79
C VAL A 249 10.36 5.65 -19.11
N GLN A 250 10.56 6.91 -19.45
CA GLN A 250 10.20 7.44 -20.76
C GLN A 250 11.34 7.18 -21.73
N MET A 251 11.05 6.42 -22.78
CA MET A 251 11.99 6.30 -23.88
C MET A 251 11.97 7.61 -24.66
N MET A 252 13.05 8.38 -24.57
CA MET A 252 13.25 9.58 -25.36
C MET A 252 14.28 9.30 -26.45
N VAL A 253 13.92 9.56 -27.68
CA VAL A 253 14.88 9.59 -28.77
C VAL A 253 15.52 10.98 -28.88
N THR A 254 16.75 11.04 -29.34
CA THR A 254 17.43 12.34 -29.54
C THR A 254 16.71 13.16 -30.61
N PRO A 255 16.70 14.51 -30.52
CA PRO A 255 16.16 15.36 -31.58
C PRO A 255 16.77 15.06 -32.95
N GLN A 256 18.08 14.72 -33.00
CA GLN A 256 18.75 14.34 -34.22
C GLN A 256 18.16 13.09 -34.87
N TYR A 257 17.85 12.06 -34.04
CA TYR A 257 17.20 10.83 -34.52
C TYR A 257 15.84 11.13 -35.17
N LEU A 258 15.03 12.00 -34.52
CA LEU A 258 13.71 12.39 -35.03
C LEU A 258 13.86 13.14 -36.37
N HIS A 259 14.79 14.08 -36.44
CA HIS A 259 15.09 14.81 -37.68
C HIS A 259 15.51 13.85 -38.81
N ASP A 260 16.43 12.92 -38.53
CA ASP A 260 16.97 12.00 -39.54
C ASP A 260 15.91 10.94 -39.95
N ALA A 261 14.96 10.62 -39.06
CA ALA A 261 13.84 9.76 -39.37
C ALA A 261 12.68 10.45 -40.11
N GLY A 262 12.76 11.78 -40.30
CA GLY A 262 11.71 12.54 -40.96
C GLY A 262 10.43 12.74 -40.16
N ALA A 263 10.50 12.66 -38.83
CA ALA A 263 9.35 12.78 -37.92
C ALA A 263 9.16 14.26 -37.51
#